data_b4302368ec8168d57346f685e7e853f6
#
_entry.id   b4302368ec8168d57346f685e7e853f6
#
_cell.length_a   1.000
_cell.length_b   1.000
_cell.length_c   1.000
_cell.angle_alpha   90.00
_cell.angle_beta   90.00
_cell.angle_gamma   90.00
#
_symmetry.space_group_name_H-M   'P 1'
#
loop_
_entity.id
_entity.type
_entity.pdbx_description
1 polymer ?
#
loop_
_entity_poly.entity_id
_entity_poly.type
_entity_poly.pdbx_seq_one_letter_code
_entity_poly.pdbx_strand_id
1 'polypeptide(L)'
;MSESRPLPASSASPEFDSVWSDLQGVPFSQGFLNAGGVRTRYLHAGDPSKPVLVFLHGSGGHAEAYVRNLESHAEHFSTWSIDMLGHGYTDKPGHPLEVNHYVTHLMAFLDAVGVERAHISGESLGGWVAARAAADHPDRVDRLVLNTAGGSQADPEVMKRIIALSMAAAENPTWETVQARIKWLMADKSKDYDDIVASRQRVYRQPGFVAAMKDIMALQDPDIRARNLLGPKEYGSITAPTMVVWTSDDPTADAAEGRRIASMIRGARFELMPGCGHWPQYEDPKTFNRLHLDFLLGRA
;
A
#
# COMPACT_ATOMS: atom_id res chain seq x y z
N MET A 1 -22.10 -59.37 -2.72
CA MET A 1 -22.18 -58.13 -3.49
C MET A 1 -22.41 -57.02 -2.50
N SER A 2 -21.37 -56.25 -2.22
CA SER A 2 -21.41 -55.12 -1.28
C SER A 2 -21.74 -53.87 -2.07
N GLU A 3 -22.93 -53.30 -1.85
CA GLU A 3 -23.31 -52.04 -2.41
C GLU A 3 -22.49 -50.93 -1.77
N SER A 4 -21.63 -50.31 -2.52
CA SER A 4 -20.91 -49.10 -2.13
C SER A 4 -21.89 -47.92 -2.08
N ARG A 5 -22.19 -47.50 -0.85
CA ARG A 5 -22.96 -46.29 -0.55
C ARG A 5 -22.21 -45.09 -1.15
N PRO A 6 -22.83 -44.27 -1.98
CA PRO A 6 -22.15 -43.05 -2.46
C PRO A 6 -21.86 -42.13 -1.28
N LEU A 7 -20.64 -41.59 -1.24
CA LEU A 7 -20.27 -40.55 -0.31
C LEU A 7 -21.18 -39.34 -0.56
N PRO A 8 -21.64 -38.64 0.50
CA PRO A 8 -22.41 -37.42 0.32
C PRO A 8 -21.55 -36.41 -0.46
N ALA A 9 -22.19 -35.74 -1.41
CA ALA A 9 -21.55 -34.63 -2.12
C ALA A 9 -20.96 -33.67 -1.07
N SER A 10 -19.66 -33.41 -1.18
CA SER A 10 -18.97 -32.41 -0.39
C SER A 10 -19.76 -31.10 -0.51
N SER A 11 -20.41 -30.66 0.55
CA SER A 11 -20.77 -29.26 0.69
C SER A 11 -19.44 -28.51 0.57
N ALA A 12 -19.26 -27.73 -0.51
CA ALA A 12 -18.10 -26.88 -0.65
C ALA A 12 -17.93 -26.12 0.67
N SER A 13 -16.83 -26.37 1.38
CA SER A 13 -16.48 -25.56 2.52
C SER A 13 -16.43 -24.11 2.04
N PRO A 14 -16.94 -23.13 2.80
CA PRO A 14 -16.78 -21.74 2.39
C PRO A 14 -15.29 -21.52 2.13
N GLU A 15 -15.00 -21.01 0.93
CA GLU A 15 -13.63 -20.71 0.51
C GLU A 15 -13.12 -19.62 1.44
N PHE A 16 -12.20 -19.98 2.33
CA PHE A 16 -11.60 -19.05 3.28
C PHE A 16 -10.30 -18.52 2.70
N ASP A 17 -10.35 -17.30 2.19
CA ASP A 17 -9.17 -16.57 1.72
C ASP A 17 -8.37 -16.02 2.90
N SER A 18 -7.12 -16.42 3.03
CA SER A 18 -6.22 -15.90 4.05
C SER A 18 -4.93 -15.36 3.42
N VAL A 19 -4.24 -14.49 4.16
CA VAL A 19 -2.90 -14.02 3.77
C VAL A 19 -1.92 -15.19 3.60
N TRP A 20 -2.17 -16.32 4.27
CA TRP A 20 -1.44 -17.56 4.08
C TRP A 20 -1.76 -18.22 2.75
N SER A 21 -3.04 -18.26 2.34
CA SER A 21 -3.46 -18.80 1.05
C SER A 21 -2.79 -18.04 -0.09
N ASP A 22 -2.73 -16.72 0.03
CA ASP A 22 -2.11 -15.83 -0.96
C ASP A 22 -0.59 -16.00 -1.08
N LEU A 23 0.06 -16.60 -0.08
CA LEU A 23 1.52 -16.78 -0.02
C LEU A 23 1.97 -18.23 -0.23
N GLN A 24 1.07 -19.20 -0.31
CA GLN A 24 1.43 -20.63 -0.39
C GLN A 24 2.18 -20.99 -1.66
N GLY A 25 1.92 -20.30 -2.76
CA GLY A 25 2.52 -20.56 -4.07
C GLY A 25 3.92 -19.97 -4.24
N VAL A 26 4.37 -19.10 -3.33
CA VAL A 26 5.64 -18.37 -3.47
C VAL A 26 6.57 -18.55 -2.26
N PRO A 27 7.84 -18.91 -2.47
CA PRO A 27 8.84 -18.77 -1.42
C PRO A 27 8.98 -17.30 -1.02
N PHE A 28 8.73 -16.97 0.24
CA PHE A 28 8.90 -15.62 0.75
C PHE A 28 9.62 -15.61 2.08
N SER A 29 10.17 -14.45 2.44
CA SER A 29 10.74 -14.18 3.75
C SER A 29 10.06 -12.98 4.41
N GLN A 30 9.90 -13.06 5.71
CA GLN A 30 9.59 -11.92 6.56
C GLN A 30 10.79 -11.66 7.46
N GLY A 31 11.24 -10.42 7.50
CA GLY A 31 12.41 -10.07 8.28
C GLY A 31 12.43 -8.61 8.68
N PHE A 32 13.58 -8.24 9.25
CA PHE A 32 13.90 -6.86 9.61
C PHE A 32 15.29 -6.51 9.10
N LEU A 33 15.45 -5.27 8.64
CA LEU A 33 16.75 -4.70 8.31
C LEU A 33 16.91 -3.32 8.93
N ASN A 34 18.12 -2.81 8.97
CA ASN A 34 18.39 -1.46 9.42
C ASN A 34 18.47 -0.52 8.21
N ALA A 35 17.44 0.32 8.05
CA ALA A 35 17.37 1.36 7.04
C ALA A 35 17.77 2.71 7.65
N GLY A 36 19.06 3.04 7.60
CA GLY A 36 19.57 4.32 8.12
C GLY A 36 19.32 4.55 9.61
N GLY A 37 19.38 3.50 10.43
CA GLY A 37 19.10 3.57 11.87
C GLY A 37 17.67 3.17 12.25
N VAL A 38 16.77 3.00 11.26
CA VAL A 38 15.38 2.55 11.46
C VAL A 38 15.31 1.03 11.29
N ARG A 39 14.89 0.31 12.31
CA ARG A 39 14.59 -1.12 12.21
C ARG A 39 13.31 -1.30 11.42
N THR A 40 13.44 -1.69 10.16
CA THR A 40 12.36 -1.77 9.16
C THR A 40 11.94 -3.19 8.92
N ARG A 41 10.63 -3.49 9.13
CA ARG A 41 10.05 -4.79 8.77
C ARG A 41 9.73 -4.84 7.28
N TYR A 42 9.91 -6.02 6.70
CA TYR A 42 9.56 -6.29 5.31
C TYR A 42 8.98 -7.70 5.10
N LEU A 43 8.25 -7.86 4.01
CA LEU A 43 8.02 -9.10 3.30
C LEU A 43 8.82 -9.05 1.99
N HIS A 44 9.50 -10.13 1.64
CA HIS A 44 10.27 -10.21 0.39
C HIS A 44 10.00 -11.54 -0.30
N ALA A 45 9.79 -11.47 -1.62
CA ALA A 45 9.65 -12.63 -2.49
C ALA A 45 10.39 -12.39 -3.82
N GLY A 46 10.82 -13.45 -4.46
CA GLY A 46 11.53 -13.40 -5.73
C GLY A 46 13.05 -13.49 -5.60
N ASP A 47 13.72 -13.60 -6.75
CA ASP A 47 15.17 -13.71 -6.84
C ASP A 47 15.83 -12.37 -6.54
N PRO A 48 16.76 -12.29 -5.57
CA PRO A 48 17.47 -11.04 -5.24
C PRO A 48 18.28 -10.42 -6.39
N SER A 49 18.62 -11.20 -7.42
CA SER A 49 19.35 -10.71 -8.59
C SER A 49 18.48 -9.97 -9.61
N LYS A 50 17.16 -10.05 -9.49
CA LYS A 50 16.19 -9.38 -10.37
C LYS A 50 16.06 -7.89 -10.01
N PRO A 51 15.53 -7.06 -10.94
CA PRO A 51 15.21 -5.66 -10.64
C PRO A 51 14.33 -5.56 -9.39
N VAL A 52 14.62 -4.56 -8.54
CA VAL A 52 13.88 -4.38 -7.29
C VAL A 52 12.57 -3.66 -7.51
N LEU A 53 11.51 -4.18 -6.89
CA LEU A 53 10.20 -3.54 -6.76
C LEU A 53 9.86 -3.35 -5.29
N VAL A 54 9.52 -2.12 -4.90
CA VAL A 54 9.09 -1.80 -3.53
C VAL A 54 7.64 -1.37 -3.53
N PHE A 55 6.83 -2.04 -2.71
CA PHE A 55 5.45 -1.70 -2.42
C PHE A 55 5.34 -0.89 -1.12
N LEU A 56 4.61 0.24 -1.17
CA LEU A 56 4.36 1.16 -0.07
C LEU A 56 2.86 1.23 0.23
N HIS A 57 2.47 0.85 1.42
CA HIS A 57 1.06 0.84 1.87
C HIS A 57 0.56 2.24 2.27
N GLY A 58 -0.73 2.39 2.50
CA GLY A 58 -1.37 3.63 2.97
C GLY A 58 -1.30 3.86 4.48
N SER A 59 -1.89 4.98 4.93
CA SER A 59 -1.90 5.41 6.33
C SER A 59 -2.50 4.36 7.26
N GLY A 60 -1.77 4.02 8.32
CA GLY A 60 -2.13 2.98 9.28
C GLY A 60 -2.05 1.56 8.72
N GLY A 61 -1.49 1.38 7.52
CA GLY A 61 -1.29 0.09 6.88
C GLY A 61 -0.09 -0.70 7.41
N HIS A 62 0.21 -1.76 6.71
CA HIS A 62 1.38 -2.63 6.93
C HIS A 62 1.65 -3.45 5.66
N ALA A 63 2.76 -4.15 5.61
CA ALA A 63 3.25 -4.86 4.42
C ALA A 63 2.23 -5.84 3.81
N GLU A 64 1.34 -6.43 4.61
CA GLU A 64 0.31 -7.36 4.13
C GLU A 64 -0.76 -6.70 3.23
N ALA A 65 -0.78 -5.38 3.09
CA ALA A 65 -1.64 -4.71 2.10
C ALA A 65 -1.36 -5.14 0.66
N TYR A 66 -0.16 -5.69 0.41
CA TYR A 66 0.28 -6.18 -0.91
C TYR A 66 0.52 -7.69 -0.96
N VAL A 67 0.01 -8.45 -0.01
CA VAL A 67 0.22 -9.91 0.06
C VAL A 67 -0.26 -10.62 -1.21
N ARG A 68 -1.38 -10.19 -1.79
CA ARG A 68 -1.99 -10.73 -3.02
C ARG A 68 -1.22 -10.38 -4.31
N ASN A 69 -0.14 -9.61 -4.16
CA ASN A 69 0.66 -9.15 -5.28
C ASN A 69 2.07 -9.77 -5.29
N LEU A 70 2.51 -10.36 -4.17
CA LEU A 70 3.89 -10.86 -4.04
C LEU A 70 4.19 -12.00 -5.01
N GLU A 71 3.33 -13.01 -5.11
CA GLU A 71 3.56 -14.20 -5.93
C GLU A 71 3.79 -13.82 -7.40
N SER A 72 2.83 -13.14 -8.02
CA SER A 72 2.90 -12.79 -9.44
C SER A 72 4.07 -11.85 -9.78
N HIS A 73 4.46 -10.98 -8.85
CA HIS A 73 5.59 -10.07 -9.08
C HIS A 73 6.94 -10.71 -8.82
N ALA A 74 7.02 -11.68 -7.90
CA ALA A 74 8.24 -12.42 -7.59
C ALA A 74 8.79 -13.22 -8.80
N GLU A 75 7.93 -13.54 -9.77
CA GLU A 75 8.37 -14.17 -11.04
C GLU A 75 9.28 -13.24 -11.85
N HIS A 76 9.18 -11.93 -11.69
CA HIS A 76 9.87 -10.94 -12.52
C HIS A 76 10.80 -10.01 -11.72
N PHE A 77 10.57 -9.83 -10.43
CA PHE A 77 11.23 -8.84 -9.59
C PHE A 77 11.72 -9.45 -8.27
N SER A 78 12.74 -8.83 -7.68
CA SER A 78 13.01 -8.89 -6.25
C SER A 78 11.98 -7.97 -5.57
N THR A 79 10.89 -8.55 -5.06
CA THR A 79 9.69 -7.84 -4.66
C THR A 79 9.65 -7.65 -3.15
N TRP A 80 9.58 -6.39 -2.72
CA TRP A 80 9.58 -5.99 -1.32
C TRP A 80 8.28 -5.28 -0.97
N SER A 81 7.61 -5.70 0.10
CA SER A 81 6.55 -4.92 0.74
C SER A 81 7.02 -4.56 2.14
N ILE A 82 7.14 -3.26 2.44
CA ILE A 82 7.72 -2.78 3.70
C ILE A 82 6.65 -2.19 4.61
N ASP A 83 6.84 -2.34 5.92
CA ASP A 83 6.17 -1.47 6.88
C ASP A 83 6.90 -0.13 6.88
N MET A 84 6.23 0.94 6.40
CA MET A 84 6.84 2.27 6.38
C MET A 84 7.14 2.79 7.79
N LEU A 85 7.96 3.82 7.90
CA LEU A 85 8.31 4.48 9.17
C LEU A 85 7.04 4.74 10.02
N GLY A 86 7.08 4.41 11.31
CA GLY A 86 5.96 4.58 12.21
C GLY A 86 4.85 3.53 12.10
N HIS A 87 4.85 2.70 11.06
CA HIS A 87 3.80 1.72 10.76
C HIS A 87 4.20 0.28 11.10
N GLY A 88 3.20 -0.60 11.12
CA GLY A 88 3.40 -2.04 11.26
C GLY A 88 4.28 -2.39 12.46
N TYR A 89 5.35 -3.13 12.20
CA TYR A 89 6.40 -3.50 13.17
C TYR A 89 7.72 -2.73 12.95
N THR A 90 7.73 -1.77 12.02
CA THR A 90 8.84 -0.83 11.86
C THR A 90 8.87 0.16 13.02
N ASP A 91 10.06 0.69 13.33
CA ASP A 91 10.28 1.63 14.42
C ASP A 91 9.35 2.85 14.37
N LYS A 92 8.98 3.33 15.55
CA LYS A 92 8.12 4.49 15.77
C LYS A 92 8.99 5.62 16.32
N PRO A 93 9.26 6.69 15.54
CA PRO A 93 10.22 7.72 15.92
C PRO A 93 9.73 8.65 17.04
N GLY A 94 8.42 8.69 17.36
CA GLY A 94 7.88 9.45 18.46
C GLY A 94 7.79 10.96 18.21
N HIS A 95 7.59 11.34 16.95
CA HIS A 95 7.32 12.72 16.52
C HIS A 95 6.38 12.73 15.31
N PRO A 96 5.66 13.84 15.06
CA PRO A 96 4.79 13.96 13.88
C PRO A 96 5.53 13.61 12.58
N LEU A 97 4.87 12.78 11.74
CA LEU A 97 5.46 12.31 10.49
C LEU A 97 4.97 13.14 9.31
N GLU A 98 5.92 13.65 8.54
CA GLU A 98 5.70 14.35 7.27
C GLU A 98 6.25 13.53 6.11
N VAL A 99 5.86 13.85 4.88
CA VAL A 99 6.20 13.06 3.69
C VAL A 99 7.71 12.88 3.52
N ASN A 100 8.50 13.92 3.84
CA ASN A 100 9.96 13.85 3.74
C ASN A 100 10.59 12.81 4.69
N HIS A 101 10.01 12.56 5.87
CA HIS A 101 10.49 11.51 6.76
C HIS A 101 10.34 10.12 6.12
N TYR A 102 9.21 9.89 5.43
CA TYR A 102 8.98 8.64 4.70
C TYR A 102 9.89 8.50 3.48
N VAL A 103 10.13 9.60 2.75
CA VAL A 103 11.06 9.60 1.60
C VAL A 103 12.47 9.27 2.08
N THR A 104 12.94 9.91 3.15
CA THR A 104 14.25 9.61 3.76
C THR A 104 14.35 8.14 4.16
N HIS A 105 13.31 7.59 4.78
CA HIS A 105 13.25 6.18 5.16
C HIS A 105 13.29 5.26 3.93
N LEU A 106 12.55 5.58 2.86
CA LEU A 106 12.56 4.82 1.61
C LEU A 106 13.96 4.82 0.95
N MET A 107 14.63 5.99 0.88
CA MET A 107 15.99 6.05 0.34
C MET A 107 16.97 5.22 1.15
N ALA A 108 16.89 5.32 2.49
CA ALA A 108 17.72 4.51 3.39
C ALA A 108 17.41 3.00 3.28
N PHE A 109 16.15 2.63 2.98
CA PHE A 109 15.79 1.25 2.71
C PHE A 109 16.46 0.75 1.40
N LEU A 110 16.41 1.54 0.32
CA LEU A 110 17.08 1.18 -0.95
C LEU A 110 18.59 1.02 -0.75
N ASP A 111 19.21 1.89 0.03
CA ASP A 111 20.64 1.78 0.36
C ASP A 111 20.95 0.51 1.17
N ALA A 112 20.08 0.16 2.13
CA ALA A 112 20.26 -1.02 2.97
C ALA A 112 20.12 -2.34 2.19
N VAL A 113 19.30 -2.37 1.12
CA VAL A 113 19.20 -3.53 0.22
C VAL A 113 20.20 -3.47 -0.93
N GLY A 114 21.07 -2.45 -0.98
CA GLY A 114 22.17 -2.34 -1.95
C GLY A 114 21.72 -1.98 -3.36
N VAL A 115 20.64 -1.19 -3.49
CA VAL A 115 20.00 -0.87 -4.79
C VAL A 115 20.06 0.62 -5.07
N GLU A 116 20.63 0.98 -6.22
CA GLU A 116 20.71 2.38 -6.69
C GLU A 116 19.35 2.86 -7.20
N ARG A 117 18.63 2.02 -7.98
CA ARG A 117 17.31 2.33 -8.56
C ARG A 117 16.34 1.18 -8.33
N ALA A 118 15.08 1.52 -8.11
CA ALA A 118 14.00 0.55 -7.94
C ALA A 118 12.72 0.99 -8.63
N HIS A 119 11.87 0.03 -8.99
CA HIS A 119 10.47 0.31 -9.26
C HIS A 119 9.76 0.58 -7.94
N ILE A 120 8.97 1.65 -7.87
CA ILE A 120 8.23 2.03 -6.66
C ILE A 120 6.73 2.03 -6.98
N SER A 121 5.97 1.32 -6.18
CA SER A 121 4.51 1.29 -6.25
C SER A 121 3.92 1.63 -4.89
N GLY A 122 3.07 2.65 -4.83
CA GLY A 122 2.50 3.11 -3.56
C GLY A 122 1.00 3.34 -3.63
N GLU A 123 0.31 2.91 -2.57
CA GLU A 123 -1.12 3.14 -2.36
C GLU A 123 -1.31 4.29 -1.36
N SER A 124 -2.24 5.21 -1.65
CA SER A 124 -2.64 6.28 -0.72
C SER A 124 -1.44 7.11 -0.22
N LEU A 125 -1.11 7.07 1.09
CA LEU A 125 0.10 7.67 1.64
C LEU A 125 1.37 7.13 0.95
N GLY A 126 1.43 5.82 0.68
CA GLY A 126 2.53 5.22 -0.06
C GLY A 126 2.68 5.81 -1.46
N GLY A 127 1.57 6.12 -2.14
CA GLY A 127 1.55 6.83 -3.42
C GLY A 127 2.06 8.26 -3.31
N TRP A 128 1.70 8.97 -2.25
CA TRP A 128 2.24 10.31 -1.96
C TRP A 128 3.75 10.28 -1.76
N VAL A 129 4.22 9.35 -0.93
CA VAL A 129 5.66 9.14 -0.69
C VAL A 129 6.40 8.76 -1.99
N ALA A 130 5.83 7.85 -2.77
CA ALA A 130 6.41 7.42 -4.05
C ALA A 130 6.52 8.58 -5.07
N ALA A 131 5.46 9.40 -5.20
CA ALA A 131 5.48 10.57 -6.07
C ALA A 131 6.51 11.61 -5.62
N ARG A 132 6.58 11.89 -4.31
CA ARG A 132 7.56 12.81 -3.73
C ARG A 132 8.98 12.28 -3.92
N ALA A 133 9.21 11.00 -3.70
CA ALA A 133 10.51 10.37 -3.94
C ALA A 133 10.93 10.46 -5.41
N ALA A 134 10.01 10.23 -6.35
CA ALA A 134 10.30 10.34 -7.77
C ALA A 134 10.59 11.78 -8.21
N ALA A 135 9.98 12.78 -7.58
CA ALA A 135 10.24 14.19 -7.85
C ALA A 135 11.58 14.66 -7.28
N ASP A 136 11.93 14.26 -6.07
CA ASP A 136 13.13 14.71 -5.35
C ASP A 136 14.38 13.87 -5.67
N HIS A 137 14.20 12.60 -6.02
CA HIS A 137 15.26 11.62 -6.29
C HIS A 137 15.01 10.88 -7.61
N PRO A 138 14.96 11.58 -8.75
CA PRO A 138 14.60 10.99 -10.05
C PRO A 138 15.58 9.89 -10.52
N ASP A 139 16.81 9.90 -10.02
CA ASP A 139 17.85 8.90 -10.26
C ASP A 139 17.61 7.59 -9.47
N ARG A 140 16.78 7.60 -8.42
CA ARG A 140 16.48 6.44 -7.57
C ARG A 140 15.22 5.68 -8.00
N VAL A 141 14.37 6.24 -8.85
CA VAL A 141 13.10 5.63 -9.27
C VAL A 141 13.16 5.25 -10.75
N ASP A 142 12.99 3.96 -11.05
CA ASP A 142 13.01 3.43 -12.41
C ASP A 142 11.64 3.54 -13.09
N ARG A 143 10.61 2.97 -12.49
CA ARG A 143 9.19 3.14 -12.87
C ARG A 143 8.37 3.41 -11.63
N LEU A 144 7.33 4.20 -11.80
CA LEU A 144 6.46 4.66 -10.71
C LEU A 144 5.02 4.20 -10.94
N VAL A 145 4.41 3.59 -9.92
CA VAL A 145 2.97 3.32 -9.92
C VAL A 145 2.32 4.05 -8.74
N LEU A 146 1.38 4.93 -9.06
CA LEU A 146 0.58 5.70 -8.11
C LEU A 146 -0.80 5.05 -8.03
N ASN A 147 -1.06 4.31 -6.96
CA ASN A 147 -2.29 3.58 -6.74
C ASN A 147 -3.17 4.36 -5.77
N THR A 148 -4.31 4.91 -6.23
CA THR A 148 -5.22 5.73 -5.42
C THR A 148 -4.48 6.73 -4.52
N ALA A 149 -3.48 7.41 -5.10
CA ALA A 149 -2.46 8.14 -4.37
C ALA A 149 -3.01 9.38 -3.67
N GLY A 150 -2.62 9.58 -2.40
CA GLY A 150 -2.85 10.81 -1.68
C GLY A 150 -1.89 11.94 -2.08
N GLY A 151 -2.05 13.09 -1.44
CA GLY A 151 -1.05 14.17 -1.48
C GLY A 151 -1.23 15.23 -2.56
N SER A 152 -2.29 15.18 -3.34
CA SER A 152 -2.60 16.15 -4.39
C SER A 152 -3.74 17.10 -4.02
N GLN A 153 -4.52 16.74 -3.00
CA GLN A 153 -5.66 17.54 -2.52
C GLN A 153 -5.86 17.40 -1.01
N ALA A 154 -6.69 18.30 -0.46
CA ALA A 154 -7.09 18.30 0.94
C ALA A 154 -8.62 18.49 1.02
N ASP A 155 -9.37 17.40 1.15
CA ASP A 155 -10.80 17.43 1.47
C ASP A 155 -10.98 17.34 2.99
N PRO A 156 -11.49 18.38 3.67
CA PRO A 156 -11.61 18.40 5.12
C PRO A 156 -12.48 17.29 5.71
N GLU A 157 -13.55 16.88 5.01
CA GLU A 157 -14.45 15.83 5.51
C GLU A 157 -13.80 14.45 5.39
N VAL A 158 -13.09 14.20 4.28
CA VAL A 158 -12.30 12.98 4.11
C VAL A 158 -11.19 12.92 5.17
N MET A 159 -10.46 14.02 5.41
CA MET A 159 -9.40 14.11 6.43
C MET A 159 -9.95 13.81 7.83
N LYS A 160 -11.06 14.42 8.22
CA LYS A 160 -11.75 14.14 9.50
C LYS A 160 -12.16 12.67 9.61
N ARG A 161 -12.67 12.09 8.54
CA ARG A 161 -13.07 10.68 8.52
C ARG A 161 -11.89 9.74 8.68
N ILE A 162 -10.77 10.02 8.00
CA ILE A 162 -9.53 9.27 8.15
C ILE A 162 -9.05 9.30 9.59
N ILE A 163 -8.98 10.49 10.21
CA ILE A 163 -8.56 10.64 11.61
C ILE A 163 -9.50 9.85 12.52
N ALA A 164 -10.80 10.07 12.42
CA ALA A 164 -11.78 9.46 13.32
C ALA A 164 -11.71 7.94 13.31
N LEU A 165 -11.71 7.31 12.13
CA LEU A 165 -11.65 5.86 12.02
C LEU A 165 -10.29 5.28 12.41
N SER A 166 -9.20 5.99 12.08
CA SER A 166 -7.84 5.51 12.41
C SER A 166 -7.57 5.60 13.91
N MET A 167 -7.96 6.71 14.53
CA MET A 167 -7.80 6.89 15.99
C MET A 167 -8.70 5.94 16.78
N ALA A 168 -9.97 5.78 16.39
CA ALA A 168 -10.88 4.84 17.06
C ALA A 168 -10.32 3.40 17.03
N ALA A 169 -9.77 2.98 15.89
CA ALA A 169 -9.16 1.66 15.77
C ALA A 169 -7.84 1.52 16.55
N ALA A 170 -7.04 2.58 16.67
CA ALA A 170 -5.79 2.56 17.43
C ALA A 170 -6.02 2.63 18.96
N GLU A 171 -6.95 3.47 19.41
CA GLU A 171 -7.25 3.68 20.84
C GLU A 171 -8.00 2.49 21.44
N ASN A 172 -8.87 1.87 20.67
CA ASN A 172 -9.61 0.66 21.08
C ASN A 172 -9.58 -0.39 19.97
N PRO A 173 -8.49 -1.16 19.84
CA PRO A 173 -8.30 -2.11 18.73
C PRO A 173 -9.15 -3.38 18.93
N THR A 174 -10.48 -3.23 18.87
CA THR A 174 -11.43 -4.33 18.80
C THR A 174 -11.57 -4.79 17.34
N TRP A 175 -12.25 -5.92 17.15
CA TRP A 175 -12.57 -6.40 15.80
C TRP A 175 -13.40 -5.37 15.03
N GLU A 176 -14.42 -4.85 15.67
CA GLU A 176 -15.40 -3.91 15.08
C GLU A 176 -14.74 -2.61 14.64
N THR A 177 -13.87 -2.02 15.47
CA THR A 177 -13.22 -0.74 15.15
C THR A 177 -12.22 -0.89 14.01
N VAL A 178 -11.45 -1.96 14.01
CA VAL A 178 -10.48 -2.25 12.94
C VAL A 178 -11.21 -2.62 11.63
N GLN A 179 -12.26 -3.44 11.71
CA GLN A 179 -13.07 -3.80 10.56
C GLN A 179 -13.77 -2.58 9.97
N ALA A 180 -14.33 -1.68 10.81
CA ALA A 180 -14.96 -0.45 10.34
C ALA A 180 -13.98 0.44 9.54
N ARG A 181 -12.72 0.55 9.99
CA ARG A 181 -11.67 1.29 9.28
C ARG A 181 -11.33 0.66 7.92
N ILE A 182 -11.25 -0.68 7.85
CA ILE A 182 -10.96 -1.39 6.61
C ILE A 182 -12.15 -1.33 5.66
N LYS A 183 -13.33 -1.72 6.14
CA LYS A 183 -14.57 -1.74 5.31
C LYS A 183 -14.91 -0.36 4.74
N TRP A 184 -14.55 0.73 5.40
CA TRP A 184 -14.76 2.07 4.84
C TRP A 184 -14.00 2.26 3.53
N LEU A 185 -12.81 1.69 3.39
CA LEU A 185 -11.96 1.82 2.19
C LEU A 185 -12.41 0.94 1.03
N MET A 186 -13.10 -0.18 1.30
CA MET A 186 -13.45 -1.17 0.29
C MET A 186 -14.74 -0.82 -0.44
N ALA A 187 -14.89 -1.22 -1.70
CA ALA A 187 -16.14 -1.10 -2.46
C ALA A 187 -17.20 -2.03 -1.90
N ASP A 188 -16.90 -3.32 -1.78
CA ASP A 188 -17.83 -4.32 -1.27
C ASP A 188 -17.80 -4.39 0.26
N LYS A 189 -18.82 -3.75 0.89
CA LYS A 189 -18.95 -3.73 2.35
C LYS A 189 -19.47 -5.05 2.93
N SER A 190 -19.99 -5.96 2.10
CA SER A 190 -20.54 -7.24 2.53
C SER A 190 -19.48 -8.31 2.72
N LYS A 191 -18.33 -8.18 2.07
CA LYS A 191 -17.21 -9.11 2.22
C LYS A 191 -16.61 -9.05 3.62
N ASP A 192 -16.18 -10.21 4.10
CA ASP A 192 -15.35 -10.33 5.27
C ASP A 192 -13.88 -10.19 4.87
N TYR A 193 -13.17 -9.37 5.62
CA TYR A 193 -11.74 -9.10 5.45
C TYR A 193 -10.98 -9.59 6.69
N ASP A 194 -11.38 -10.76 7.20
CA ASP A 194 -11.05 -11.24 8.53
C ASP A 194 -9.54 -11.33 8.78
N ASP A 195 -8.80 -11.84 7.82
CA ASP A 195 -7.36 -12.01 7.95
C ASP A 195 -6.61 -10.68 8.03
N ILE A 196 -6.97 -9.73 7.17
CA ILE A 196 -6.32 -8.41 7.20
C ILE A 196 -6.80 -7.61 8.43
N VAL A 197 -8.04 -7.82 8.89
CA VAL A 197 -8.55 -7.26 10.15
C VAL A 197 -7.76 -7.83 11.33
N ALA A 198 -7.59 -9.15 11.41
CA ALA A 198 -6.82 -9.82 12.47
C ALA A 198 -5.37 -9.35 12.51
N SER A 199 -4.71 -9.30 11.34
CA SER A 199 -3.34 -8.84 11.19
C SER A 199 -3.18 -7.39 11.65
N ARG A 200 -4.08 -6.51 11.23
CA ARG A 200 -4.08 -5.09 11.62
C ARG A 200 -4.40 -4.89 13.09
N GLN A 201 -5.35 -5.63 13.64
CA GLN A 201 -5.66 -5.61 15.07
C GLN A 201 -4.43 -5.98 15.91
N ARG A 202 -3.66 -6.98 15.47
CA ARG A 202 -2.41 -7.37 16.14
C ARG A 202 -1.38 -6.25 16.13
N VAL A 203 -1.24 -5.55 14.99
CA VAL A 203 -0.36 -4.37 14.87
C VAL A 203 -0.80 -3.27 15.82
N TYR A 204 -2.09 -2.94 15.85
CA TYR A 204 -2.61 -1.82 16.64
C TYR A 204 -2.57 -2.08 18.17
N ARG A 205 -2.51 -3.33 18.58
CA ARG A 205 -2.33 -3.74 19.98
C ARG A 205 -0.89 -3.64 20.49
N GLN A 206 0.07 -3.24 19.66
CA GLN A 206 1.44 -3.04 20.12
C GLN A 206 1.51 -1.89 21.14
N PRO A 207 2.36 -2.01 22.18
CA PRO A 207 2.61 -0.89 23.08
C PRO A 207 3.06 0.37 22.31
N GLY A 208 2.49 1.53 22.66
CA GLY A 208 2.84 2.79 22.03
C GLY A 208 2.19 3.06 20.67
N PHE A 209 1.39 2.14 20.11
CA PHE A 209 0.82 2.31 18.77
C PHE A 209 -0.17 3.47 18.68
N VAL A 210 -0.88 3.82 19.76
CA VAL A 210 -1.75 5.02 19.79
C VAL A 210 -0.95 6.31 19.55
N ALA A 211 0.22 6.44 20.16
CA ALA A 211 1.10 7.58 19.92
C ALA A 211 1.61 7.60 18.48
N ALA A 212 2.05 6.44 17.98
CA ALA A 212 2.47 6.30 16.59
C ALA A 212 1.35 6.65 15.59
N MET A 213 0.10 6.26 15.86
CA MET A 213 -1.04 6.64 15.00
C MET A 213 -1.26 8.14 14.99
N LYS A 214 -1.09 8.85 16.13
CA LYS A 214 -1.15 10.31 16.17
C LYS A 214 -0.06 10.93 15.30
N ASP A 215 1.16 10.42 15.37
CA ASP A 215 2.29 10.86 14.55
C ASP A 215 2.02 10.65 13.05
N ILE A 216 1.44 9.51 12.66
CA ILE A 216 1.01 9.21 11.29
C ILE A 216 -0.11 10.18 10.84
N MET A 217 -1.08 10.44 11.71
CA MET A 217 -2.22 11.31 11.38
C MET A 217 -1.85 12.80 11.31
N ALA A 218 -0.63 13.19 11.65
CA ALA A 218 -0.14 14.56 11.48
C ALA A 218 -0.31 15.08 10.04
N LEU A 219 -0.21 14.21 9.02
CA LEU A 219 -0.49 14.57 7.62
C LEU A 219 -1.97 14.87 7.32
N GLN A 220 -2.86 14.68 8.29
CA GLN A 220 -4.25 15.12 8.19
C GLN A 220 -4.51 16.46 8.89
N ASP A 221 -3.51 17.04 9.57
CA ASP A 221 -3.55 18.43 10.02
C ASP A 221 -3.50 19.36 8.79
N PRO A 222 -4.41 20.37 8.68
CA PRO A 222 -4.49 21.21 7.49
C PRO A 222 -3.19 21.96 7.15
N ASP A 223 -2.48 22.45 8.15
CA ASP A 223 -1.24 23.24 7.93
C ASP A 223 -0.07 22.32 7.53
N ILE A 224 0.03 21.17 8.20
CA ILE A 224 1.03 20.15 7.85
C ILE A 224 0.74 19.61 6.47
N ARG A 225 -0.52 19.30 6.15
CA ARG A 225 -0.91 18.81 4.85
C ARG A 225 -0.58 19.80 3.74
N ALA A 226 -0.97 21.07 3.92
CA ALA A 226 -0.78 22.12 2.91
C ALA A 226 0.68 22.25 2.46
N ARG A 227 1.64 22.22 3.39
CA ARG A 227 3.07 22.32 3.05
C ARG A 227 3.69 21.06 2.46
N ASN A 228 2.98 19.92 2.54
CA ASN A 228 3.43 18.65 1.99
C ASN A 228 2.76 18.28 0.66
N LEU A 229 1.67 18.98 0.27
CA LEU A 229 0.96 18.71 -0.99
C LEU A 229 1.90 18.82 -2.20
N LEU A 230 1.64 17.96 -3.19
CA LEU A 230 2.29 17.99 -4.49
C LEU A 230 1.40 18.73 -5.49
N GLY A 231 2.01 19.65 -6.21
CA GLY A 231 1.35 20.42 -7.25
C GLY A 231 1.91 20.14 -8.65
N PRO A 232 1.51 20.94 -9.65
CA PRO A 232 2.00 20.79 -11.02
C PRO A 232 3.53 20.85 -11.15
N LYS A 233 4.20 21.56 -10.25
CA LYS A 233 5.66 21.65 -10.26
C LYS A 233 6.31 20.31 -9.92
N GLU A 234 5.90 19.71 -8.81
CA GLU A 234 6.45 18.45 -8.30
C GLU A 234 6.08 17.29 -9.24
N TYR A 235 4.80 17.17 -9.62
CA TYR A 235 4.39 16.14 -10.58
C TYR A 235 5.07 16.31 -11.94
N GLY A 236 5.23 17.55 -12.41
CA GLY A 236 5.90 17.86 -13.68
C GLY A 236 7.40 17.58 -13.68
N SER A 237 8.05 17.50 -12.52
CA SER A 237 9.47 17.13 -12.39
C SER A 237 9.72 15.63 -12.42
N ILE A 238 8.69 14.80 -12.30
CA ILE A 238 8.83 13.33 -12.36
C ILE A 238 9.25 12.91 -13.77
N THR A 239 10.40 12.27 -13.85
CA THR A 239 10.98 11.77 -15.12
C THR A 239 10.79 10.28 -15.33
N ALA A 240 10.52 9.53 -14.25
CA ALA A 240 10.27 8.10 -14.31
C ALA A 240 8.98 7.81 -15.11
N PRO A 241 8.96 6.82 -16.02
CA PRO A 241 7.72 6.33 -16.60
C PRO A 241 6.72 6.02 -15.48
N THR A 242 5.51 6.60 -15.59
CA THR A 242 4.53 6.59 -14.50
C THR A 242 3.20 6.01 -14.96
N MET A 243 2.59 5.15 -14.13
CA MET A 243 1.20 4.72 -14.24
C MET A 243 0.43 5.22 -13.02
N VAL A 244 -0.73 5.80 -13.25
CA VAL A 244 -1.69 6.19 -12.22
C VAL A 244 -2.87 5.23 -12.28
N VAL A 245 -3.09 4.45 -11.23
CA VAL A 245 -4.23 3.56 -11.08
C VAL A 245 -5.24 4.21 -10.16
N TRP A 246 -6.48 4.25 -10.58
CA TRP A 246 -7.60 4.73 -9.77
C TRP A 246 -8.79 3.80 -9.86
N THR A 247 -9.81 4.03 -9.05
CA THR A 247 -10.98 3.15 -8.95
C THR A 247 -12.27 3.93 -9.09
N SER A 248 -13.38 3.24 -9.35
CA SER A 248 -14.70 3.90 -9.49
C SER A 248 -15.37 4.20 -8.15
N ASP A 249 -15.00 3.48 -7.08
CA ASP A 249 -15.70 3.50 -5.79
C ASP A 249 -14.79 3.94 -4.63
N ASP A 250 -13.71 4.68 -4.93
CA ASP A 250 -12.80 5.20 -3.91
C ASP A 250 -13.49 6.23 -3.00
N PRO A 251 -13.64 5.95 -1.70
CA PRO A 251 -14.32 6.86 -0.77
C PRO A 251 -13.46 8.08 -0.39
N THR A 252 -12.21 8.16 -0.84
CA THR A 252 -11.29 9.25 -0.49
C THR A 252 -11.19 10.32 -1.57
N ALA A 253 -11.32 9.94 -2.83
CA ALA A 253 -11.34 10.85 -3.98
C ALA A 253 -11.87 10.12 -5.22
N ASP A 254 -12.57 10.84 -6.09
CA ASP A 254 -13.08 10.27 -7.33
C ASP A 254 -11.98 10.08 -8.40
N ALA A 255 -12.31 9.36 -9.47
CA ALA A 255 -11.37 9.06 -10.55
C ALA A 255 -10.90 10.30 -11.35
N ALA A 256 -11.60 11.44 -11.24
CA ALA A 256 -11.16 12.68 -11.85
C ALA A 256 -9.86 13.17 -11.21
N GLU A 257 -9.67 12.92 -9.92
CA GLU A 257 -8.40 13.25 -9.24
C GLU A 257 -7.23 12.44 -9.80
N GLY A 258 -7.39 11.13 -10.01
CA GLY A 258 -6.38 10.29 -10.63
C GLY A 258 -6.02 10.76 -12.05
N ARG A 259 -7.03 11.14 -12.85
CA ARG A 259 -6.81 11.73 -14.19
C ARG A 259 -6.06 13.06 -14.12
N ARG A 260 -6.40 13.89 -13.11
CA ARG A 260 -5.72 15.17 -12.88
C ARG A 260 -4.25 14.94 -12.54
N ILE A 261 -3.92 14.01 -11.67
CA ILE A 261 -2.53 13.64 -11.34
C ILE A 261 -1.81 13.17 -12.61
N ALA A 262 -2.39 12.24 -13.35
CA ALA A 262 -1.79 11.72 -14.58
C ALA A 262 -1.53 12.83 -15.60
N SER A 263 -2.42 13.83 -15.72
CA SER A 263 -2.25 14.95 -16.65
C SER A 263 -1.07 15.87 -16.32
N MET A 264 -0.62 15.88 -15.07
CA MET A 264 0.52 16.69 -14.62
C MET A 264 1.87 15.99 -14.82
N ILE A 265 1.89 14.67 -15.04
CA ILE A 265 3.11 13.89 -15.22
C ILE A 265 3.28 13.59 -16.72
N ARG A 266 4.41 13.98 -17.29
CA ARG A 266 4.65 13.82 -18.72
C ARG A 266 4.66 12.35 -19.15
N GLY A 267 3.71 11.96 -20.02
CA GLY A 267 3.60 10.62 -20.57
C GLY A 267 3.05 9.59 -19.59
N ALA A 268 2.44 10.02 -18.49
CA ALA A 268 1.82 9.09 -17.55
C ALA A 268 0.63 8.37 -18.18
N ARG A 269 0.55 7.07 -17.90
CA ARG A 269 -0.60 6.22 -18.23
C ARG A 269 -1.62 6.32 -17.10
N PHE A 270 -2.90 6.41 -17.43
CA PHE A 270 -4.00 6.35 -16.48
C PHE A 270 -4.81 5.08 -16.67
N GLU A 271 -5.05 4.34 -15.59
CA GLU A 271 -5.87 3.14 -15.57
C GLU A 271 -7.00 3.28 -14.54
N LEU A 272 -8.23 2.97 -14.97
CA LEU A 272 -9.39 2.91 -14.10
C LEU A 272 -9.77 1.46 -13.83
N MET A 273 -9.85 1.08 -12.55
CA MET A 273 -10.35 -0.22 -12.12
C MET A 273 -11.79 -0.05 -11.60
N PRO A 274 -12.79 -0.51 -12.36
CA PRO A 274 -14.20 -0.41 -11.94
C PRO A 274 -14.52 -1.41 -10.83
N GLY A 275 -15.46 -1.05 -9.95
CA GLY A 275 -15.94 -1.93 -8.88
C GLY A 275 -14.97 -2.14 -7.73
N CYS A 276 -13.90 -1.35 -7.66
CA CYS A 276 -12.96 -1.35 -6.54
C CYS A 276 -13.07 -0.05 -5.75
N GLY A 277 -12.85 -0.16 -4.44
CA GLY A 277 -12.68 0.97 -3.53
C GLY A 277 -11.23 1.48 -3.52
N HIS A 278 -10.74 1.83 -2.33
CA HIS A 278 -9.42 2.44 -2.18
C HIS A 278 -8.24 1.46 -2.32
N TRP A 279 -8.50 0.13 -2.30
CA TRP A 279 -7.46 -0.91 -2.31
C TRP A 279 -7.60 -1.86 -3.52
N PRO A 280 -7.48 -1.39 -4.77
CA PRO A 280 -7.64 -2.25 -5.96
C PRO A 280 -6.65 -3.42 -5.98
N GLN A 281 -5.42 -3.26 -5.46
CA GLN A 281 -4.41 -4.30 -5.34
C GLN A 281 -4.87 -5.47 -4.45
N TYR A 282 -5.82 -5.24 -3.55
CA TYR A 282 -6.38 -6.22 -2.63
C TYR A 282 -7.78 -6.70 -3.06
N GLU A 283 -8.60 -5.80 -3.60
CA GLU A 283 -10.00 -6.06 -3.97
C GLU A 283 -10.12 -6.85 -5.29
N ASP A 284 -9.31 -6.52 -6.29
CA ASP A 284 -9.17 -7.25 -7.55
C ASP A 284 -7.69 -7.43 -7.92
N PRO A 285 -6.98 -8.32 -7.19
CA PRO A 285 -5.56 -8.53 -7.41
C PRO A 285 -5.25 -9.07 -8.80
N LYS A 286 -6.15 -9.81 -9.43
CA LYS A 286 -5.95 -10.35 -10.77
C LYS A 286 -5.83 -9.24 -11.82
N THR A 287 -6.76 -8.30 -11.83
CA THR A 287 -6.72 -7.16 -12.75
C THR A 287 -5.55 -6.23 -12.41
N PHE A 288 -5.36 -5.92 -11.13
CA PHE A 288 -4.27 -5.07 -10.68
C PHE A 288 -2.91 -5.65 -11.09
N ASN A 289 -2.63 -6.92 -10.79
CA ASN A 289 -1.35 -7.55 -11.08
C ASN A 289 -1.07 -7.56 -12.59
N ARG A 290 -2.06 -7.84 -13.41
CA ARG A 290 -1.91 -7.79 -14.86
C ARG A 290 -1.52 -6.39 -15.35
N LEU A 291 -2.29 -5.36 -14.99
CA LEU A 291 -2.01 -3.97 -15.40
C LEU A 291 -0.64 -3.50 -14.90
N HIS A 292 -0.32 -3.84 -13.67
CA HIS A 292 0.91 -3.46 -13.00
C HIS A 292 2.14 -4.12 -13.66
N LEU A 293 2.07 -5.43 -13.91
CA LEU A 293 3.13 -6.17 -14.59
C LEU A 293 3.32 -5.74 -16.03
N ASP A 294 2.22 -5.53 -16.79
CA ASP A 294 2.33 -5.06 -18.17
C ASP A 294 3.06 -3.72 -18.24
N PHE A 295 2.74 -2.81 -17.32
CA PHE A 295 3.41 -1.53 -17.23
C PHE A 295 4.88 -1.66 -16.79
N LEU A 296 5.16 -2.39 -15.70
CA LEU A 296 6.53 -2.51 -15.18
C LEU A 296 7.48 -3.22 -16.14
N LEU A 297 6.95 -4.16 -16.93
CA LEU A 297 7.72 -4.91 -17.94
C LEU A 297 7.76 -4.22 -19.31
N GLY A 298 7.11 -3.07 -19.46
CA GLY A 298 7.08 -2.34 -20.71
C GLY A 298 6.34 -3.08 -21.84
N ARG A 299 5.31 -3.85 -21.51
CA ARG A 299 4.52 -4.64 -22.46
C ARG A 299 3.31 -3.89 -23.04
N ALA A 300 3.04 -2.68 -22.58
CA ALA A 300 1.87 -1.89 -23.00
C ALA A 300 2.22 -0.43 -23.26
#